data_9b8e0a792f9343cd5526b32934fcc64a
#
_entry.id   9b8e0a792f9343cd5526b32934fcc64a
#
_cell.length_a   1.000
_cell.length_b   1.000
_cell.length_c   1.000
_cell.angle_alpha   90.00
_cell.angle_beta   90.00
_cell.angle_gamma   90.00
#
_symmetry.space_group_name_H-M   'P 1'
#
loop_
_entity.id
_entity.type
_entity.pdbx_description
1 polymer ?
#
loop_
_entity_poly.entity_id
_entity_poly.type
_entity_poly.pdbx_seq_one_letter_code
_entity_poly.pdbx_strand_id
1 'polypeptide(L)'
;MKTYLWIEDRIGKASYKFWTTFMHEVCPEVIVESKMNNRELVKAVKGLTDQENRYIIALDNSFDNVQIYMEQKILKEAADKRDNVFLLDLICFEYTLLEFNKLIDWIYAPEDEFREKRAGAIAAREKLVQIISSGQINYKEIQEILDYDGNLCNHNIEQLSAKLLYDLTKNTGFEVSKGNLGECWRQDCCEWNERQEDDICGLDQTKLSLNDKMKSIYSGTSLQRKFENIGLEVLA
;
A
#
# COMPACT_ATOMS: atom_id res chain seq x y z
N MET A 1 -20.26 -17.37 -8.44
CA MET A 1 -19.23 -17.11 -7.41
C MET A 1 -18.70 -15.72 -7.65
N LYS A 2 -18.74 -14.84 -6.64
CA LYS A 2 -18.14 -13.49 -6.69
C LYS A 2 -16.90 -13.48 -5.80
N THR A 3 -15.94 -12.62 -6.11
CA THR A 3 -14.75 -12.40 -5.27
C THR A 3 -14.81 -11.00 -4.66
N TYR A 4 -14.61 -10.92 -3.36
CA TYR A 4 -14.61 -9.68 -2.61
C TYR A 4 -13.23 -9.43 -1.99
N LEU A 5 -12.77 -8.18 -2.07
CA LEU A 5 -11.66 -7.69 -1.25
C LEU A 5 -12.24 -6.84 -0.12
N TRP A 6 -12.13 -7.33 1.11
CA TRP A 6 -12.54 -6.60 2.31
C TRP A 6 -11.34 -5.87 2.91
N ILE A 7 -11.49 -4.57 3.08
CA ILE A 7 -10.46 -3.71 3.68
C ILE A 7 -10.99 -3.02 4.93
N GLU A 8 -10.08 -2.65 5.83
CA GLU A 8 -10.44 -2.00 7.10
C GLU A 8 -10.81 -0.53 6.94
N ASP A 9 -10.24 0.16 5.96
CA ASP A 9 -10.40 1.60 5.81
C ASP A 9 -11.76 2.03 5.28
N ARG A 10 -12.15 3.24 5.72
CA ARG A 10 -13.40 3.88 5.30
C ARG A 10 -13.35 4.30 3.85
N ILE A 11 -14.52 4.27 3.21
CA ILE A 11 -14.74 4.87 1.89
C ILE A 11 -14.19 6.31 1.87
N GLY A 12 -13.44 6.63 0.83
CA GLY A 12 -12.82 7.95 0.64
C GLY A 12 -11.42 8.13 1.24
N LYS A 13 -10.90 7.17 2.04
CA LYS A 13 -9.51 7.16 2.48
C LYS A 13 -8.55 6.77 1.35
N ALA A 14 -7.27 7.09 1.53
CA ALA A 14 -6.25 6.83 0.52
C ALA A 14 -6.16 5.35 0.13
N SER A 15 -6.10 4.45 1.11
CA SER A 15 -6.06 3.00 0.88
C SER A 15 -7.32 2.49 0.16
N TYR A 16 -8.53 2.94 0.54
CA TYR A 16 -9.75 2.56 -0.17
C TYR A 16 -9.72 2.99 -1.64
N LYS A 17 -9.31 4.23 -1.90
CA LYS A 17 -9.16 4.75 -3.26
C LYS A 17 -8.14 3.93 -4.06
N PHE A 18 -7.00 3.62 -3.44
CA PHE A 18 -5.96 2.81 -4.07
C PHE A 18 -6.48 1.40 -4.42
N TRP A 19 -7.01 0.67 -3.43
CA TRP A 19 -7.49 -0.69 -3.67
C TRP A 19 -8.62 -0.75 -4.71
N THR A 20 -9.52 0.24 -4.70
CA THR A 20 -10.60 0.32 -5.71
C THR A 20 -10.01 0.55 -7.10
N THR A 21 -9.07 1.49 -7.24
CA THR A 21 -8.41 1.76 -8.52
C THR A 21 -7.57 0.56 -8.96
N PHE A 22 -6.79 -0.01 -8.06
CA PHE A 22 -5.91 -1.13 -8.34
C PHE A 22 -6.70 -2.35 -8.81
N MET A 23 -7.73 -2.76 -8.07
CA MET A 23 -8.55 -3.90 -8.46
C MET A 23 -9.30 -3.67 -9.77
N HIS A 24 -9.82 -2.47 -9.99
CA HIS A 24 -10.47 -2.13 -11.26
C HIS A 24 -9.55 -2.38 -12.46
N GLU A 25 -8.26 -2.06 -12.35
CA GLU A 25 -7.31 -2.19 -13.45
C GLU A 25 -6.71 -3.60 -13.60
N VAL A 26 -6.50 -4.32 -12.51
CA VAL A 26 -5.75 -5.59 -12.54
C VAL A 26 -6.63 -6.83 -12.32
N CYS A 27 -7.76 -6.70 -11.62
CA CYS A 27 -8.70 -7.77 -11.31
C CYS A 27 -10.14 -7.21 -11.26
N PRO A 28 -10.72 -6.76 -12.40
CA PRO A 28 -12.00 -6.03 -12.44
C PRO A 28 -13.20 -6.84 -11.92
N GLU A 29 -13.08 -8.15 -11.82
CA GLU A 29 -14.08 -9.03 -11.23
C GLU A 29 -14.10 -9.00 -9.69
N VAL A 30 -13.09 -8.41 -9.04
CA VAL A 30 -13.01 -8.30 -7.59
C VAL A 30 -13.74 -7.06 -7.09
N ILE A 31 -14.68 -7.26 -6.20
CA ILE A 31 -15.48 -6.18 -5.59
C ILE A 31 -14.78 -5.73 -4.31
N VAL A 32 -14.37 -4.46 -4.25
CA VAL A 32 -13.74 -3.88 -3.06
C VAL A 32 -14.81 -3.35 -2.11
N GLU A 33 -14.79 -3.83 -0.86
CA GLU A 33 -15.70 -3.40 0.19
C GLU A 33 -14.96 -2.92 1.43
N SER A 34 -15.33 -1.73 1.91
CA SER A 34 -14.89 -1.19 3.19
C SER A 34 -15.62 -1.86 4.36
N LYS A 35 -14.89 -2.26 5.38
CA LYS A 35 -15.46 -2.68 6.68
C LYS A 35 -15.25 -1.64 7.78
N MET A 36 -14.86 -0.42 7.41
CA MET A 36 -14.83 0.79 8.25
C MET A 36 -13.69 0.86 9.27
N ASN A 37 -13.24 -0.24 9.82
CA ASN A 37 -12.10 -0.38 10.75
C ASN A 37 -11.83 -1.86 11.05
N ASN A 38 -10.68 -2.16 11.66
CA ASN A 38 -10.23 -3.51 12.01
C ASN A 38 -11.28 -4.30 12.79
N ARG A 39 -11.90 -3.68 13.77
CA ARG A 39 -12.87 -4.35 14.64
C ARG A 39 -14.10 -4.81 13.86
N GLU A 40 -14.63 -3.97 12.97
CA GLU A 40 -15.77 -4.32 12.14
C GLU A 40 -15.37 -5.34 11.06
N LEU A 41 -14.15 -5.28 10.54
CA LEU A 41 -13.60 -6.29 9.64
C LEU A 41 -13.54 -7.67 10.31
N VAL A 42 -13.00 -7.75 11.53
CA VAL A 42 -12.95 -9.00 12.32
C VAL A 42 -14.36 -9.53 12.61
N LYS A 43 -15.30 -8.65 12.95
CA LYS A 43 -16.71 -9.06 13.16
C LYS A 43 -17.35 -9.61 11.89
N ALA A 44 -17.12 -8.94 10.75
CA ALA A 44 -17.64 -9.35 9.46
C ALA A 44 -17.15 -10.76 9.09
N VAL A 45 -15.85 -11.04 9.26
CA VAL A 45 -15.29 -12.37 9.00
C VAL A 45 -15.85 -13.42 9.97
N LYS A 46 -15.96 -13.11 11.26
CA LYS A 46 -16.56 -14.05 12.24
C LYS A 46 -18.02 -14.36 11.95
N GLY A 47 -18.78 -13.36 11.52
CA GLY A 47 -20.20 -13.49 11.22
C GLY A 47 -20.51 -13.99 9.80
N LEU A 48 -19.48 -14.23 8.98
CA LEU A 48 -19.67 -14.67 7.61
C LEU A 48 -20.30 -16.06 7.57
N THR A 49 -21.44 -16.17 6.92
CA THR A 49 -22.18 -17.45 6.72
C THR A 49 -22.18 -17.90 5.26
N ASP A 50 -21.87 -16.99 4.35
CA ASP A 50 -21.78 -17.28 2.91
C ASP A 50 -20.58 -18.20 2.61
N GLN A 51 -20.85 -19.28 1.90
CA GLN A 51 -19.86 -20.27 1.44
C GLN A 51 -19.72 -20.30 -0.09
N GLU A 52 -20.53 -19.54 -0.82
CA GLU A 52 -20.55 -19.55 -2.28
C GLU A 52 -19.57 -18.54 -2.90
N ASN A 53 -19.29 -17.46 -2.18
CA ASN A 53 -18.44 -16.39 -2.64
C ASN A 53 -17.05 -16.46 -1.98
N ARG A 54 -16.08 -15.86 -2.63
CA ARG A 54 -14.69 -15.80 -2.17
C ARG A 54 -14.41 -14.46 -1.48
N TYR A 55 -13.71 -14.49 -0.36
CA TYR A 55 -13.38 -13.32 0.44
C TYR A 55 -11.89 -13.21 0.66
N ILE A 56 -11.30 -12.14 0.17
CA ILE A 56 -9.91 -11.76 0.40
C ILE A 56 -9.92 -10.66 1.44
N ILE A 57 -9.15 -10.82 2.51
CA ILE A 57 -9.13 -9.90 3.63
C ILE A 57 -7.78 -9.19 3.66
N ALA A 58 -7.79 -7.88 3.45
CA ALA A 58 -6.62 -7.03 3.63
C ALA A 58 -6.73 -6.31 4.99
N LEU A 59 -5.93 -6.76 5.93
CA LEU A 59 -5.76 -6.17 7.25
C LEU A 59 -4.28 -5.85 7.42
N ASP A 60 -3.98 -4.66 7.95
CA ASP A 60 -2.61 -4.28 8.25
C ASP A 60 -1.99 -5.20 9.29
N ASN A 61 -0.80 -5.72 8.99
CA ASN A 61 -0.06 -6.64 9.84
C ASN A 61 1.13 -5.92 10.49
N SER A 62 0.83 -4.94 11.33
CA SER A 62 1.86 -4.24 12.11
C SER A 62 2.29 -5.10 13.30
N PHE A 63 3.35 -5.90 13.11
CA PHE A 63 3.86 -6.84 14.12
C PHE A 63 4.38 -6.15 15.41
N ASP A 64 4.58 -4.85 15.40
CA ASP A 64 4.99 -4.02 16.54
C ASP A 64 3.83 -3.30 17.23
N ASN A 65 2.60 -3.57 16.81
CA ASN A 65 1.37 -3.10 17.44
C ASN A 65 0.61 -4.27 18.05
N VAL A 66 0.62 -4.39 19.39
CA VAL A 66 0.01 -5.50 20.13
C VAL A 66 -1.48 -5.67 19.81
N GLN A 67 -2.21 -4.57 19.67
CA GLN A 67 -3.65 -4.63 19.37
C GLN A 67 -3.87 -5.22 17.97
N ILE A 68 -3.17 -4.72 16.95
CA ILE A 68 -3.27 -5.21 15.57
C ILE A 68 -2.82 -6.66 15.51
N TYR A 69 -1.75 -7.03 16.18
CA TYR A 69 -1.28 -8.41 16.27
C TYR A 69 -2.35 -9.36 16.82
N MET A 70 -3.06 -8.95 17.89
CA MET A 70 -4.14 -9.74 18.48
C MET A 70 -5.34 -9.84 17.54
N GLU A 71 -5.71 -8.78 16.86
CA GLU A 71 -6.78 -8.76 15.87
C GLU A 71 -6.45 -9.67 14.68
N GLN A 72 -5.22 -9.65 14.20
CA GLN A 72 -4.70 -10.54 13.16
C GLN A 72 -4.77 -12.01 13.57
N LYS A 73 -4.35 -12.33 14.79
CA LYS A 73 -4.45 -13.70 15.31
C LYS A 73 -5.90 -14.22 15.30
N ILE A 74 -6.82 -13.39 15.80
CA ILE A 74 -8.25 -13.71 15.81
C ILE A 74 -8.79 -13.88 14.38
N LEU A 75 -8.36 -13.04 13.47
CA LEU A 75 -8.77 -13.08 12.08
C LEU A 75 -8.27 -14.35 11.39
N LYS A 76 -7.00 -14.70 11.61
CA LYS A 76 -6.40 -15.93 11.08
C LYS A 76 -7.15 -17.17 11.57
N GLU A 77 -7.40 -17.27 12.89
CA GLU A 77 -8.19 -18.37 13.46
C GLU A 77 -9.62 -18.45 12.89
N ALA A 78 -10.20 -17.33 12.50
CA ALA A 78 -11.53 -17.31 11.88
C ALA A 78 -11.48 -17.67 10.38
N ALA A 79 -10.43 -17.28 9.67
CA ALA A 79 -10.21 -17.60 8.26
C ALA A 79 -9.86 -19.08 8.09
N ASP A 80 -8.97 -19.64 8.93
CA ASP A 80 -8.52 -21.05 8.86
C ASP A 80 -9.68 -22.06 9.01
N LYS A 81 -10.84 -21.62 9.47
CA LYS A 81 -12.06 -22.43 9.56
C LYS A 81 -12.93 -22.40 8.30
N ARG A 82 -12.49 -21.73 7.25
CA ARG A 82 -13.27 -21.47 6.04
C ARG A 82 -12.42 -21.62 4.79
N ASP A 83 -12.87 -22.39 3.84
CA ASP A 83 -12.16 -22.63 2.58
C ASP A 83 -12.29 -21.47 1.58
N ASN A 84 -13.20 -20.53 1.85
CA ASN A 84 -13.50 -19.40 0.97
C ASN A 84 -13.01 -18.04 1.49
N VAL A 85 -12.25 -18.02 2.59
CA VAL A 85 -11.68 -16.79 3.19
C VAL A 85 -10.15 -16.85 3.15
N PHE A 86 -9.53 -15.85 2.53
CA PHE A 86 -8.09 -15.76 2.31
C PHE A 86 -7.55 -14.47 2.94
N LEU A 87 -6.46 -14.56 3.66
CA LEU A 87 -5.79 -13.38 4.20
C LEU A 87 -4.74 -12.89 3.21
N LEU A 88 -4.81 -11.61 2.86
CA LEU A 88 -3.75 -10.91 2.15
C LEU A 88 -2.78 -10.37 3.19
N ASP A 89 -1.62 -11.00 3.29
CA ASP A 89 -0.59 -10.68 4.27
C ASP A 89 0.14 -9.38 3.87
N LEU A 90 -0.41 -8.25 4.30
CA LEU A 90 0.16 -6.91 4.08
C LEU A 90 0.78 -6.40 5.38
N ILE A 91 1.86 -5.64 5.31
CA ILE A 91 2.34 -4.87 6.47
C ILE A 91 1.40 -3.71 6.73
N CYS A 92 1.22 -2.87 5.72
CA CYS A 92 0.19 -1.84 5.63
C CYS A 92 0.10 -1.37 4.17
N PHE A 93 -0.93 -0.60 3.86
CA PHE A 93 -1.11 -0.01 2.55
C PHE A 93 0.08 0.87 2.14
N GLU A 94 0.54 1.74 3.03
CA GLU A 94 1.64 2.67 2.77
C GLU A 94 2.94 1.93 2.49
N TYR A 95 3.21 0.85 3.23
CA TYR A 95 4.39 0.03 2.97
C TYR A 95 4.33 -0.63 1.59
N THR A 96 3.16 -1.04 1.13
CA THR A 96 2.99 -1.59 -0.22
C THR A 96 3.45 -0.61 -1.30
N LEU A 97 3.17 0.68 -1.14
CA LEU A 97 3.68 1.71 -2.05
C LEU A 97 5.17 2.01 -1.83
N LEU A 98 5.65 1.99 -0.57
CA LEU A 98 7.07 2.19 -0.28
C LEU A 98 7.97 1.10 -0.87
N GLU A 99 7.53 -0.17 -0.84
CA GLU A 99 8.32 -1.26 -1.42
C GLU A 99 8.36 -1.24 -2.95
N PHE A 100 7.49 -0.45 -3.60
CA PHE A 100 7.48 -0.35 -5.06
C PHE A 100 8.83 0.10 -5.59
N ASN A 101 9.47 -0.75 -6.38
CA ASN A 101 10.86 -0.59 -6.80
C ASN A 101 11.13 0.65 -7.67
N LYS A 102 10.11 1.16 -8.39
CA LYS A 102 10.21 2.36 -9.24
C LYS A 102 9.63 3.62 -8.57
N LEU A 103 9.29 3.58 -7.28
CA LEU A 103 8.62 4.69 -6.60
C LEU A 103 9.36 6.03 -6.78
N ILE A 104 10.66 6.04 -6.49
CA ILE A 104 11.48 7.26 -6.56
C ILE A 104 11.60 7.78 -7.99
N ASP A 105 11.79 6.87 -8.94
CA ASP A 105 11.93 7.23 -10.36
C ASP A 105 10.60 7.71 -10.98
N TRP A 106 9.46 7.35 -10.39
CA TRP A 106 8.17 7.89 -10.82
C TRP A 106 7.88 9.27 -10.26
N ILE A 107 8.25 9.48 -8.98
CA ILE A 107 7.98 10.77 -8.31
C ILE A 107 8.89 11.87 -8.84
N TYR A 108 10.17 11.58 -9.03
CA TYR A 108 11.19 12.59 -9.32
C TYR A 108 11.86 12.37 -10.68
N ALA A 109 11.95 13.41 -11.48
CA ALA A 109 12.88 13.43 -12.58
C ALA A 109 14.34 13.36 -12.06
N PRO A 110 15.30 12.87 -12.87
CA PRO A 110 16.69 12.74 -12.45
C PRO A 110 17.33 14.06 -11.94
N GLU A 111 16.93 15.18 -12.53
CA GLU A 111 17.43 16.52 -12.23
C GLU A 111 16.57 17.29 -11.21
N ASP A 112 15.58 16.63 -10.59
CA ASP A 112 14.65 17.29 -9.66
C ASP A 112 15.37 17.66 -8.36
N GLU A 113 15.40 18.94 -8.02
CA GLU A 113 15.95 19.44 -6.75
C GLU A 113 15.26 18.84 -5.51
N PHE A 114 14.00 18.42 -5.61
CA PHE A 114 13.31 17.76 -4.52
C PHE A 114 13.92 16.40 -4.20
N ARG A 115 14.50 15.72 -5.17
CA ARG A 115 15.21 14.46 -4.94
C ARG A 115 16.38 14.66 -3.96
N GLU A 116 17.17 15.72 -4.13
CA GLU A 116 18.25 16.07 -3.21
C GLU A 116 17.73 16.50 -1.83
N LYS A 117 16.71 17.35 -1.80
CA LYS A 117 16.07 17.80 -0.54
C LYS A 117 15.47 16.66 0.28
N ARG A 118 15.16 15.54 -0.35
CA ARG A 118 14.54 14.35 0.28
C ARG A 118 15.49 13.15 0.39
N ALA A 119 16.77 13.34 0.17
CA ALA A 119 17.77 12.27 0.22
C ALA A 119 17.72 11.46 1.54
N GLY A 120 17.48 12.13 2.68
CA GLY A 120 17.31 11.46 3.98
C GLY A 120 16.09 10.52 4.01
N ALA A 121 14.95 10.96 3.49
CA ALA A 121 13.74 10.13 3.42
C ALA A 121 13.90 8.97 2.41
N ILE A 122 14.60 9.19 1.30
CA ILE A 122 14.92 8.15 0.31
C ILE A 122 15.81 7.08 0.95
N ALA A 123 16.88 7.46 1.63
CA ALA A 123 17.76 6.53 2.33
C ALA A 123 17.03 5.76 3.45
N ALA A 124 16.17 6.43 4.22
CA ALA A 124 15.34 5.80 5.25
C ALA A 124 14.36 4.76 4.64
N ARG A 125 13.73 5.08 3.52
CA ARG A 125 12.87 4.14 2.77
C ARG A 125 13.67 2.92 2.30
N GLU A 126 14.82 3.10 1.69
CA GLU A 126 15.65 2.00 1.19
C GLU A 126 16.04 1.05 2.34
N LYS A 127 16.47 1.61 3.46
CA LYS A 127 16.82 0.84 4.65
C LYS A 127 15.61 0.08 5.21
N LEU A 128 14.43 0.72 5.31
CA LEU A 128 13.20 0.08 5.77
C LEU A 128 12.81 -1.11 4.87
N VAL A 129 12.81 -0.92 3.55
CA VAL A 129 12.48 -1.97 2.59
C VAL A 129 13.48 -3.12 2.68
N GLN A 130 14.77 -2.84 2.84
CA GLN A 130 15.80 -3.86 3.00
C GLN A 130 15.60 -4.69 4.28
N ILE A 131 15.33 -4.06 5.42
CA ILE A 131 15.11 -4.75 6.70
C ILE A 131 13.89 -5.66 6.60
N ILE A 132 12.78 -5.16 6.08
CA ILE A 132 11.55 -5.93 5.98
C ILE A 132 11.70 -7.10 5.00
N SER A 133 12.29 -6.87 3.83
CA SER A 133 12.49 -7.93 2.83
C SER A 133 13.48 -9.00 3.27
N SER A 134 14.39 -8.71 4.19
CA SER A 134 15.32 -9.69 4.75
C SER A 134 14.62 -10.74 5.64
N GLY A 135 13.42 -10.46 6.12
CA GLY A 135 12.70 -11.28 7.09
C GLY A 135 13.33 -11.32 8.50
N GLN A 136 14.46 -10.63 8.70
CA GLN A 136 15.15 -10.51 9.98
C GLN A 136 14.90 -9.12 10.55
N ILE A 137 13.68 -8.91 11.05
CA ILE A 137 13.27 -7.62 11.55
C ILE A 137 13.92 -7.35 12.91
N ASN A 138 14.87 -6.42 12.93
CA ASN A 138 15.50 -5.94 14.13
C ASN A 138 14.90 -4.59 14.55
N TYR A 139 14.23 -4.56 15.70
CA TYR A 139 13.58 -3.37 16.24
C TYR A 139 14.53 -2.18 16.40
N LYS A 140 15.79 -2.43 16.77
CA LYS A 140 16.80 -1.38 16.91
C LYS A 140 17.12 -0.70 15.57
N GLU A 141 17.21 -1.49 14.51
CA GLU A 141 17.45 -0.95 13.16
C GLU A 141 16.27 -0.13 12.65
N ILE A 142 15.04 -0.52 12.99
CA ILE A 142 13.84 0.27 12.68
C ILE A 142 13.86 1.59 13.44
N GLN A 143 14.26 1.59 14.71
CA GLN A 143 14.39 2.83 15.47
C GLN A 143 15.47 3.76 14.91
N GLU A 144 16.58 3.24 14.43
CA GLU A 144 17.62 4.04 13.76
C GLU A 144 17.11 4.71 12.49
N ILE A 145 16.15 4.10 11.78
CA ILE A 145 15.49 4.74 10.63
C ILE A 145 14.58 5.90 11.10
N LEU A 146 13.93 5.73 12.24
CA LEU A 146 13.07 6.76 12.84
C LEU A 146 13.86 8.02 13.20
N ASP A 147 15.14 7.89 13.52
CA ASP A 147 16.02 9.01 13.90
C ASP A 147 16.28 9.98 12.74
N TYR A 148 15.93 9.63 11.50
CA TYR A 148 16.08 10.58 10.39
C TYR A 148 15.28 11.89 10.59
N ASP A 149 14.22 11.86 11.40
CA ASP A 149 13.35 13.01 11.73
C ASP A 149 13.21 13.25 13.25
N GLY A 150 14.05 12.73 14.11
CA GLY A 150 14.10 13.06 15.57
C GLY A 150 12.80 13.00 16.40
N ASN A 151 11.64 12.98 15.73
CA ASN A 151 10.32 13.06 16.34
C ASN A 151 9.55 11.71 16.34
N LEU A 152 10.15 10.66 15.83
CA LEU A 152 9.45 9.40 15.52
C LEU A 152 9.74 8.26 16.50
N CYS A 153 10.44 8.53 17.60
CA CYS A 153 10.93 7.50 18.53
C CYS A 153 9.86 6.60 19.17
N ASN A 154 8.58 6.89 19.00
CA ASN A 154 7.47 6.09 19.52
C ASN A 154 6.51 5.58 18.44
N HIS A 155 6.89 5.67 17.16
CA HIS A 155 6.00 5.26 16.07
C HIS A 155 6.17 3.77 15.77
N ASN A 156 5.07 3.11 15.44
CA ASN A 156 5.07 1.77 14.89
C ASN A 156 5.38 1.79 13.38
N ILE A 157 5.57 0.61 12.81
CA ILE A 157 5.96 0.46 11.40
C ILE A 157 4.91 1.04 10.42
N GLU A 158 3.63 0.97 10.75
CA GLU A 158 2.55 1.58 9.98
C GLU A 158 2.69 3.10 9.95
N GLN A 159 2.85 3.73 11.13
CA GLN A 159 3.04 5.18 11.24
C GLN A 159 4.33 5.64 10.58
N LEU A 160 5.42 4.87 10.71
CA LEU A 160 6.68 5.13 10.01
C LEU A 160 6.48 5.07 8.49
N SER A 161 5.82 4.02 8.00
CA SER A 161 5.55 3.87 6.57
C SER A 161 4.70 5.03 6.03
N ALA A 162 3.65 5.42 6.75
CA ALA A 162 2.81 6.55 6.38
C ALA A 162 3.59 7.87 6.35
N LYS A 163 4.46 8.10 7.36
CA LYS A 163 5.31 9.30 7.44
C LYS A 163 6.31 9.34 6.30
N LEU A 164 7.04 8.25 6.05
CA LEU A 164 8.02 8.18 4.96
C LEU A 164 7.35 8.37 3.59
N LEU A 165 6.23 7.70 3.35
CA LEU A 165 5.51 7.84 2.09
C LEU A 165 5.03 9.29 1.88
N TYR A 166 4.48 9.92 2.93
CA TYR A 166 4.10 11.32 2.85
C TYR A 166 5.30 12.23 2.58
N ASP A 167 6.42 12.07 3.31
CA ASP A 167 7.60 12.90 3.13
C ASP A 167 8.22 12.77 1.73
N LEU A 168 8.15 11.58 1.14
CA LEU A 168 8.59 11.35 -0.22
C LEU A 168 7.65 11.96 -1.25
N THR A 169 6.34 11.93 -1.01
CA THR A 169 5.33 12.24 -2.03
C THR A 169 4.69 13.60 -1.88
N LYS A 170 4.84 14.29 -0.74
CA LYS A 170 4.22 15.59 -0.47
C LYS A 170 4.60 16.62 -1.55
N ASN A 171 3.62 17.43 -1.92
CA ASN A 171 3.73 18.45 -2.97
C ASN A 171 4.08 17.88 -4.36
N THR A 172 3.66 16.64 -4.64
CA THR A 172 3.73 16.02 -5.95
C THR A 172 2.38 15.47 -6.35
N GLY A 173 2.19 15.15 -7.61
CA GLY A 173 0.97 14.46 -8.07
C GLY A 173 0.79 13.05 -7.46
N PHE A 174 1.84 12.50 -6.83
CA PHE A 174 1.82 11.23 -6.12
C PHE A 174 1.58 11.35 -4.61
N GLU A 175 1.20 12.52 -4.10
CA GLU A 175 1.03 12.72 -2.65
C GLU A 175 0.09 11.67 -2.03
N VAL A 176 0.56 11.04 -0.95
CA VAL A 176 -0.24 10.12 -0.13
C VAL A 176 -0.29 10.65 1.29
N SER A 177 -1.50 10.89 1.77
CA SER A 177 -1.77 11.22 3.16
C SER A 177 -3.05 10.50 3.62
N LYS A 178 -3.38 10.58 4.90
CA LYS A 178 -4.52 9.83 5.49
C LYS A 178 -5.85 9.97 4.75
N GLY A 179 -6.10 11.09 4.08
CA GLY A 179 -7.34 11.38 3.35
C GLY A 179 -7.15 11.59 1.85
N ASN A 180 -5.90 11.67 1.41
CA ASN A 180 -5.55 11.99 0.04
C ASN A 180 -4.72 10.89 -0.62
N LEU A 181 -5.15 10.49 -1.80
CA LEU A 181 -4.37 9.72 -2.75
C LEU A 181 -4.26 10.56 -4.01
N GLY A 182 -3.05 11.03 -4.32
CA GLY A 182 -2.76 11.91 -5.43
C GLY A 182 -3.27 11.38 -6.77
N GLU A 183 -3.52 12.27 -7.69
CA GLU A 183 -4.15 11.91 -8.97
C GLU A 183 -3.26 11.01 -9.81
N CYS A 184 -1.94 11.16 -9.72
CA CYS A 184 -0.99 10.31 -10.44
C CYS A 184 -1.11 8.81 -10.10
N TRP A 185 -1.71 8.46 -8.96
CA TRP A 185 -2.06 7.07 -8.62
C TRP A 185 -3.38 6.57 -9.20
N ARG A 186 -4.22 7.47 -9.73
CA ARG A 186 -5.62 7.18 -10.07
C ARG A 186 -6.01 7.52 -11.49
N GLN A 187 -5.10 8.08 -12.27
CA GLN A 187 -5.35 8.57 -13.62
C GLN A 187 -4.17 8.20 -14.53
N ASP A 188 -4.39 8.29 -15.83
CA ASP A 188 -3.32 8.29 -16.82
C ASP A 188 -2.34 9.43 -16.54
N CYS A 189 -1.14 9.35 -17.06
CA CYS A 189 -0.22 10.48 -16.97
C CYS A 189 -0.79 11.69 -17.69
N CYS A 190 -0.70 12.86 -17.02
CA CYS A 190 -1.16 14.13 -17.58
C CYS A 190 -0.43 14.51 -18.86
N GLU A 191 -1.07 15.30 -19.70
CA GLU A 191 -0.40 15.96 -20.81
C GLU A 191 0.49 17.10 -20.32
N TRP A 192 1.58 17.38 -21.04
CA TRP A 192 2.56 18.40 -20.64
C TRP A 192 1.93 19.78 -20.40
N ASN A 193 0.97 20.18 -21.23
CA ASN A 193 0.28 21.47 -21.14
C ASN A 193 -0.73 21.58 -19.99
N GLU A 194 -0.96 20.50 -19.26
CA GLU A 194 -1.82 20.50 -18.06
C GLU A 194 -1.02 20.70 -16.77
N ARG A 195 0.33 20.75 -16.86
CA ARG A 195 1.21 20.87 -15.71
C ARG A 195 1.50 22.34 -15.38
N GLN A 196 1.74 22.58 -14.10
CA GLN A 196 2.41 23.77 -13.65
C GLN A 196 3.92 23.65 -13.89
N GLU A 197 4.61 24.77 -14.13
CA GLU A 197 6.03 24.80 -14.52
C GLU A 197 6.97 24.07 -13.53
N ASP A 198 6.59 23.99 -12.25
CA ASP A 198 7.39 23.36 -11.20
C ASP A 198 7.07 21.87 -10.99
N ASP A 199 6.14 21.29 -11.75
CA ASP A 199 5.67 19.92 -11.55
C ASP A 199 6.43 18.93 -12.46
N ILE A 200 7.69 18.72 -12.17
CA ILE A 200 8.56 17.78 -12.92
C ILE A 200 8.48 16.41 -12.25
N CYS A 201 7.79 15.44 -12.87
CA CYS A 201 7.78 14.06 -12.39
C CYS A 201 8.64 13.14 -13.26
N GLY A 202 9.09 12.02 -12.68
CA GLY A 202 9.92 11.04 -13.39
C GLY A 202 9.24 10.34 -14.57
N LEU A 203 7.90 10.37 -14.62
CA LEU A 203 7.12 9.80 -15.73
C LEU A 203 6.88 10.77 -16.90
N ASP A 204 7.46 11.95 -16.84
CA ASP A 204 7.23 12.97 -17.87
C ASP A 204 7.54 12.50 -19.29
N GLN A 205 8.62 11.79 -19.45
CA GLN A 205 9.08 11.27 -20.74
C GLN A 205 8.41 9.96 -21.16
N THR A 206 7.92 9.16 -20.18
CA THR A 206 7.42 7.81 -20.44
C THR A 206 5.91 7.69 -20.48
N LYS A 207 5.21 8.65 -19.88
CA LYS A 207 3.74 8.72 -19.79
C LYS A 207 3.05 7.35 -19.79
N LEU A 208 2.65 6.89 -18.62
CA LEU A 208 1.98 5.61 -18.46
C LEU A 208 0.46 5.78 -18.39
N SER A 209 -0.28 4.84 -18.96
CA SER A 209 -1.70 4.68 -18.67
C SER A 209 -1.92 4.24 -17.23
N LEU A 210 -3.12 4.42 -16.70
CA LEU A 210 -3.47 3.93 -15.36
C LEU A 210 -3.28 2.43 -15.25
N ASN A 211 -3.66 1.69 -16.27
CA ASN A 211 -3.50 0.23 -16.32
C ASN A 211 -2.02 -0.17 -16.24
N ASP A 212 -1.13 0.47 -17.01
CA ASP A 212 0.31 0.19 -16.97
C ASP A 212 0.91 0.53 -15.61
N LYS A 213 0.45 1.61 -14.96
CA LYS A 213 0.86 1.95 -13.60
C LYS A 213 0.47 0.86 -12.61
N MET A 214 -0.78 0.41 -12.61
CA MET A 214 -1.25 -0.61 -11.68
C MET A 214 -0.58 -1.96 -11.92
N LYS A 215 -0.36 -2.37 -13.16
CA LYS A 215 0.44 -3.55 -13.51
C LYS A 215 1.90 -3.43 -13.06
N SER A 216 2.49 -2.25 -13.20
CA SER A 216 3.86 -2.01 -12.70
C SER A 216 3.95 -2.10 -11.18
N ILE A 217 2.96 -1.56 -10.45
CA ILE A 217 2.89 -1.70 -8.99
C ILE A 217 2.70 -3.16 -8.60
N TYR A 218 1.81 -3.87 -9.27
CA TYR A 218 1.59 -5.30 -9.03
C TYR A 218 2.89 -6.10 -9.15
N SER A 219 3.59 -5.97 -10.26
CA SER A 219 4.83 -6.71 -10.54
C SER A 219 6.06 -6.17 -9.80
N GLY A 220 6.06 -4.89 -9.42
CA GLY A 220 7.17 -4.21 -8.75
C GLY A 220 7.10 -4.19 -7.23
N THR A 221 6.12 -4.89 -6.64
CA THR A 221 5.93 -5.03 -5.19
C THR A 221 5.76 -6.49 -4.80
N SER A 222 5.60 -6.77 -3.52
CA SER A 222 5.27 -8.12 -3.03
C SER A 222 3.84 -8.57 -3.36
N LEU A 223 2.99 -7.70 -3.93
CA LEU A 223 1.58 -8.02 -4.24
C LEU A 223 1.45 -9.20 -5.20
N GLN A 224 2.29 -9.28 -6.22
CA GLN A 224 2.25 -10.39 -7.17
C GLN A 224 2.31 -11.74 -6.45
N ARG A 225 3.36 -11.96 -5.66
CA ARG A 225 3.53 -13.20 -4.89
C ARG A 225 2.39 -13.43 -3.91
N LYS A 226 1.89 -12.37 -3.27
CA LYS A 226 0.80 -12.49 -2.29
C LYS A 226 -0.52 -12.89 -2.95
N PHE A 227 -0.81 -12.38 -4.13
CA PHE A 227 -1.99 -12.76 -4.90
C PHE A 227 -1.87 -14.17 -5.45
N GLU A 228 -0.71 -14.54 -5.98
CA GLU A 228 -0.42 -15.91 -6.42
C GLU A 228 -0.61 -16.91 -5.26
N ASN A 229 -0.13 -16.60 -4.06
CA ASN A 229 -0.26 -17.45 -2.87
C ASN A 229 -1.72 -17.72 -2.46
N ILE A 230 -2.61 -16.76 -2.70
CA ILE A 230 -4.04 -16.96 -2.46
C ILE A 230 -4.78 -17.43 -3.72
N GLY A 231 -4.10 -17.70 -4.83
CA GLY A 231 -4.70 -18.15 -6.08
C GLY A 231 -5.60 -17.10 -6.74
N LEU A 232 -5.25 -15.81 -6.67
CA LEU A 232 -5.89 -14.74 -7.41
C LEU A 232 -5.09 -14.47 -8.67
N GLU A 233 -5.70 -14.78 -9.82
CA GLU A 233 -5.11 -14.48 -11.13
C GLU A 233 -5.32 -13.00 -11.47
N VAL A 234 -4.28 -12.37 -11.97
CA VAL A 234 -4.29 -10.98 -12.45
C VAL A 234 -4.25 -10.99 -13.96
N LEU A 235 -5.07 -10.16 -14.58
CA LEU A 235 -5.05 -10.00 -16.04
C LEU A 235 -3.69 -9.43 -16.48
N ALA A 236 -2.93 -10.22 -17.22
CA ALA A 236 -1.60 -9.88 -17.73
C ALA A 236 -1.65 -8.75 -18.80
#